data_b8fc3a71f4fd10f2ef8e5e939e1c0dc8
#
_entry.id   b8fc3a71f4fd10f2ef8e5e939e1c0dc8
#
_cell.length_a   1.000
_cell.length_b   1.000
_cell.length_c   1.000
_cell.angle_alpha   90.00
_cell.angle_beta   90.00
_cell.angle_gamma   90.00
#
_symmetry.space_group_name_H-M   'P 1'
#
loop_
_entity.id
_entity.type
_entity.pdbx_description
1 polymer ?
#
loop_
_entity_poly.entity_id
_entity_poly.type
_entity_poly.pdbx_seq_one_letter_code
_entity_poly.pdbx_strand_id
1 'polypeptide(L)'
;MSVAFDDNVTLTVEVGFDSEPFDSSQSFTDISAYVRAINIRRGRVNELGQFPAGTCSLALSNTDNRFNPNQSTYYYDSGNGRTKIQPLKTVKVSATYDSSTYVIFYGFLDTIPVSYVAEGIDSIVTFTAVDAFKIFKGQTIQSVGWRLGTSGFSELGTSTRLGYDDEQELSSARITRLLNSIGFPSSLRTVNT
;
A
#
# COMPACT_ATOMS: atom_id res chain seq x y z
N MET A 1 24.69 27.03 -6.53
CA MET A 1 24.62 26.15 -7.72
C MET A 1 23.20 25.64 -7.79
N SER A 2 22.36 26.23 -8.66
CA SER A 2 20.97 25.79 -8.86
C SER A 2 21.03 24.54 -9.72
N VAL A 3 20.64 23.39 -9.15
CA VAL A 3 20.39 22.20 -9.95
C VAL A 3 19.07 22.48 -10.67
N ALA A 4 19.12 22.82 -11.95
CA ALA A 4 17.94 22.82 -12.79
C ALA A 4 17.43 21.38 -12.85
N PHE A 5 16.27 21.13 -12.26
CA PHE A 5 15.52 19.93 -12.60
C PHE A 5 15.14 20.06 -14.06
N ASP A 6 15.48 19.04 -14.83
CA ASP A 6 15.07 18.93 -16.22
C ASP A 6 13.54 19.06 -16.27
N ASP A 7 13.03 20.03 -17.05
CA ASP A 7 11.58 20.31 -17.19
C ASP A 7 10.76 19.13 -17.75
N ASN A 8 11.41 17.99 -17.93
CA ASN A 8 10.87 16.82 -18.60
C ASN A 8 10.40 15.70 -17.61
N VAL A 9 10.41 15.93 -16.31
CA VAL A 9 9.91 14.98 -15.31
C VAL A 9 8.54 15.39 -14.83
N THR A 10 7.53 14.55 -15.09
CA THR A 10 6.17 14.73 -14.59
C THR A 10 5.90 13.74 -13.46
N LEU A 11 5.48 14.26 -12.30
CA LEU A 11 5.03 13.44 -11.17
C LEU A 11 3.52 13.26 -11.21
N THR A 12 3.06 12.02 -11.08
CA THR A 12 1.64 11.67 -10.99
C THR A 12 1.37 10.98 -9.67
N VAL A 13 0.36 11.45 -8.96
CA VAL A 13 -0.10 10.88 -7.69
C VAL A 13 -1.52 10.40 -7.84
N GLU A 14 -1.74 9.14 -7.63
CA GLU A 14 -3.02 8.48 -7.85
C GLU A 14 -3.46 7.71 -6.59
N VAL A 15 -4.76 7.73 -6.31
CA VAL A 15 -5.37 7.01 -5.19
C VAL A 15 -6.54 6.17 -5.67
N GLY A 16 -6.60 4.91 -5.24
CA GLY A 16 -7.68 3.97 -5.55
C GLY A 16 -8.89 4.15 -4.63
N PHE A 17 -9.59 5.27 -4.71
CA PHE A 17 -10.76 5.53 -3.85
C PHE A 17 -11.91 4.56 -4.11
N ASP A 18 -12.11 4.15 -5.36
CA ASP A 18 -13.23 3.31 -5.79
C ASP A 18 -12.95 1.81 -5.73
N SER A 19 -11.70 1.42 -5.49
CA SER A 19 -11.31 0.03 -5.41
C SER A 19 -11.19 -0.42 -3.95
N GLU A 20 -11.49 -1.69 -3.70
CA GLU A 20 -11.17 -2.31 -2.42
C GLU A 20 -9.65 -2.54 -2.31
N PRO A 21 -9.11 -2.55 -1.07
CA PRO A 21 -7.72 -2.92 -0.85
C PRO A 21 -7.44 -4.29 -1.46
N PHE A 22 -6.33 -4.42 -2.18
CA PHE A 22 -5.89 -5.67 -2.81
C PHE A 22 -6.69 -6.16 -4.03
N ASP A 23 -7.61 -5.38 -4.57
CA ASP A 23 -8.24 -5.73 -5.84
C ASP A 23 -7.18 -5.93 -6.93
N SER A 24 -7.38 -6.94 -7.75
CA SER A 24 -6.50 -7.24 -8.89
C SER A 24 -6.55 -6.16 -9.99
N SER A 25 -7.66 -5.42 -10.05
CA SER A 25 -7.89 -4.32 -10.97
C SER A 25 -8.22 -3.06 -10.17
N GLN A 26 -7.22 -2.21 -9.94
CA GLN A 26 -7.38 -0.96 -9.21
C GLN A 26 -7.87 0.15 -10.15
N SER A 27 -8.94 0.84 -9.75
CA SER A 27 -9.37 2.08 -10.39
C SER A 27 -8.71 3.25 -9.68
N PHE A 28 -7.83 3.95 -10.37
CA PHE A 28 -7.07 5.06 -9.82
C PHE A 28 -7.69 6.41 -10.18
N THR A 29 -7.74 7.30 -9.20
CA THR A 29 -8.08 8.71 -9.37
C THR A 29 -6.82 9.55 -9.25
N ASP A 30 -6.53 10.36 -10.26
CA ASP A 30 -5.41 11.30 -10.25
C ASP A 30 -5.73 12.49 -9.31
N ILE A 31 -4.86 12.70 -8.34
CA ILE A 31 -4.93 13.80 -7.38
C ILE A 31 -3.72 14.74 -7.47
N SER A 32 -2.88 14.61 -8.50
CA SER A 32 -1.63 15.38 -8.66
C SER A 32 -1.81 16.88 -8.55
N ALA A 33 -2.93 17.42 -9.08
CA ALA A 33 -3.23 18.84 -9.05
C ALA A 33 -3.40 19.43 -7.63
N TYR A 34 -3.64 18.58 -6.64
CA TYR A 34 -3.85 18.99 -5.24
C TYR A 34 -2.60 18.80 -4.37
N VAL A 35 -1.57 18.16 -4.90
CA VAL A 35 -0.36 17.83 -4.16
C VAL A 35 0.50 19.07 -3.98
N ARG A 36 0.81 19.41 -2.72
CA ARG A 36 1.71 20.49 -2.33
C ARG A 36 3.12 20.02 -2.04
N ALA A 37 3.23 18.85 -1.41
CA ALA A 37 4.52 18.26 -1.08
C ALA A 37 4.42 16.74 -1.04
N ILE A 38 5.52 16.09 -1.44
CA ILE A 38 5.68 14.65 -1.40
C ILE A 38 6.97 14.34 -0.64
N ASN A 39 6.88 13.44 0.34
CA ASN A 39 8.04 12.90 1.01
C ASN A 39 7.96 11.38 1.01
N ILE A 40 8.93 10.73 0.34
CA ILE A 40 9.01 9.27 0.25
C ILE A 40 10.29 8.81 0.94
N ARG A 41 10.15 7.86 1.86
CA ARG A 41 11.27 7.24 2.55
C ARG A 41 11.20 5.73 2.37
N ARG A 42 12.26 5.16 1.80
CA ARG A 42 12.40 3.71 1.59
C ARG A 42 13.84 3.26 1.87
N GLY A 43 13.99 1.99 2.18
CA GLY A 43 15.30 1.38 2.39
C GLY A 43 15.81 1.44 3.83
N ARG A 44 17.00 0.90 4.03
CA ARG A 44 17.68 0.86 5.34
C ARG A 44 18.36 2.18 5.67
N VAL A 45 18.45 2.47 6.96
CA VAL A 45 19.21 3.63 7.46
C VAL A 45 20.70 3.30 7.52
N ASN A 46 21.05 2.03 7.78
CA ASN A 46 22.42 1.54 7.82
C ASN A 46 22.49 0.09 7.32
N GLU A 47 23.71 -0.39 7.02
CA GLU A 47 23.93 -1.71 6.41
C GLU A 47 23.47 -2.88 7.28
N LEU A 48 23.58 -2.76 8.59
CA LEU A 48 23.19 -3.79 9.57
C LEU A 48 21.76 -3.62 10.10
N GLY A 49 21.08 -2.56 9.70
CA GLY A 49 19.71 -2.26 10.15
C GLY A 49 18.66 -3.15 9.51
N GLN A 50 17.55 -3.32 10.20
CA GLN A 50 16.35 -3.93 9.61
C GLN A 50 15.79 -3.05 8.50
N PHE A 51 15.14 -3.65 7.52
CA PHE A 51 14.35 -2.91 6.53
C PHE A 51 13.06 -2.40 7.18
N PRO A 52 12.92 -1.09 7.42
CA PRO A 52 11.65 -0.54 7.83
C PRO A 52 10.67 -0.58 6.66
N ALA A 53 9.39 -0.55 6.95
CA ALA A 53 8.38 -0.31 5.94
C ALA A 53 8.62 1.04 5.25
N GLY A 54 8.47 1.06 3.93
CA GLY A 54 8.50 2.31 3.17
C GLY A 54 7.32 3.20 3.57
N THR A 55 7.54 4.50 3.62
CA THR A 55 6.53 5.49 3.94
C THR A 55 6.46 6.56 2.87
N CYS A 56 5.25 7.04 2.59
CA CYS A 56 5.00 8.19 1.74
C CYS A 56 4.09 9.16 2.48
N SER A 57 4.47 10.42 2.56
CA SER A 57 3.66 11.49 3.11
C SER A 57 3.34 12.48 2.01
N LEU A 58 2.04 12.70 1.78
CA LEU A 58 1.50 13.59 0.76
C LEU A 58 0.76 14.74 1.46
N ALA A 59 1.26 15.96 1.33
CA ALA A 59 0.53 17.15 1.77
C ALA A 59 -0.37 17.62 0.62
N LEU A 60 -1.67 17.64 0.83
CA LEU A 60 -2.69 17.96 -0.16
C LEU A 60 -3.40 19.27 0.19
N SER A 61 -3.65 20.09 -0.82
CA SER A 61 -4.52 21.26 -0.72
C SER A 61 -5.96 20.79 -0.54
N ASN A 62 -6.63 21.26 0.51
CA ASN A 62 -8.00 20.87 0.85
C ASN A 62 -8.91 22.08 1.05
N THR A 63 -8.70 23.13 0.28
CA THR A 63 -9.47 24.39 0.38
C THR A 63 -10.98 24.22 0.13
N ASP A 64 -11.35 23.23 -0.66
CA ASP A 64 -12.74 22.85 -0.96
C ASP A 64 -13.25 21.67 -0.12
N ASN A 65 -12.51 21.27 0.90
CA ASN A 65 -12.83 20.16 1.80
C ASN A 65 -12.96 18.77 1.13
N ARG A 66 -12.50 18.60 -0.11
CA ARG A 66 -12.68 17.34 -0.87
C ARG A 66 -12.03 16.12 -0.22
N PHE A 67 -10.92 16.30 0.49
CA PHE A 67 -10.20 15.22 1.18
C PHE A 67 -10.58 15.07 2.65
N ASN A 68 -11.69 15.66 3.07
CA ASN A 68 -12.20 15.48 4.42
C ASN A 68 -13.04 14.18 4.49
N PRO A 69 -12.67 13.20 5.33
CA PRO A 69 -13.44 11.96 5.45
C PRO A 69 -14.89 12.14 5.92
N ASN A 70 -15.20 13.26 6.59
CA ASN A 70 -16.54 13.57 7.08
C ASN A 70 -17.41 14.29 6.03
N GLN A 71 -16.89 14.54 4.84
CA GLN A 71 -17.59 15.20 3.76
C GLN A 71 -18.39 14.20 2.92
N SER A 72 -19.61 14.58 2.54
CA SER A 72 -20.51 13.72 1.75
C SER A 72 -20.62 14.13 0.27
N THR A 73 -19.80 15.09 -0.19
CA THR A 73 -19.87 15.62 -1.57
C THR A 73 -18.85 14.97 -2.49
N TYR A 74 -17.59 14.88 -2.03
CA TYR A 74 -16.49 14.31 -2.80
C TYR A 74 -16.09 12.94 -2.22
N TYR A 75 -15.63 12.04 -3.06
CA TYR A 75 -15.17 10.71 -2.64
C TYR A 75 -16.10 10.05 -1.61
N TYR A 76 -17.38 10.10 -1.90
CA TYR A 76 -18.44 9.57 -1.04
C TYR A 76 -19.26 8.52 -1.79
N ASP A 77 -19.55 7.43 -1.13
CA ASP A 77 -20.45 6.39 -1.62
C ASP A 77 -21.85 6.59 -1.06
N SER A 78 -22.70 7.23 -1.85
CA SER A 78 -24.09 7.50 -1.47
C SER A 78 -24.92 6.23 -1.30
N GLY A 79 -24.58 5.16 -2.00
CA GLY A 79 -25.28 3.88 -1.90
C GLY A 79 -25.08 3.20 -0.54
N ASN A 80 -23.88 3.33 0.02
CA ASN A 80 -23.50 2.73 1.30
C ASN A 80 -23.41 3.75 2.45
N GLY A 81 -23.62 5.03 2.19
CA GLY A 81 -23.60 6.08 3.20
C GLY A 81 -22.24 6.31 3.85
N ARG A 82 -21.12 6.07 3.13
CA ARG A 82 -19.77 6.14 3.70
C ARG A 82 -18.79 6.87 2.79
N THR A 83 -17.76 7.44 3.41
CA THR A 83 -16.64 8.01 2.66
C THR A 83 -15.82 6.93 1.96
N LYS A 84 -15.28 7.25 0.78
CA LYS A 84 -14.28 6.47 0.06
C LYS A 84 -12.86 6.76 0.53
N ILE A 85 -12.67 7.81 1.34
CA ILE A 85 -11.40 8.17 1.95
C ILE A 85 -11.22 7.33 3.22
N GLN A 86 -10.62 6.18 3.08
CA GLN A 86 -10.49 5.19 4.14
C GLN A 86 -9.04 4.68 4.23
N PRO A 87 -8.60 4.21 5.40
CA PRO A 87 -7.35 3.46 5.50
C PRO A 87 -7.33 2.26 4.55
N LEU A 88 -6.13 1.84 4.17
CA LEU A 88 -5.84 0.75 3.25
C LEU A 88 -6.20 1.03 1.76
N LYS A 89 -6.79 2.16 1.41
CA LYS A 89 -6.91 2.53 -0.01
C LYS A 89 -5.52 2.67 -0.65
N THR A 90 -5.39 2.19 -1.88
CA THR A 90 -4.11 2.13 -2.59
C THR A 90 -3.63 3.51 -2.99
N VAL A 91 -2.35 3.79 -2.80
CA VAL A 91 -1.67 5.01 -3.25
C VAL A 91 -0.55 4.63 -4.20
N LYS A 92 -0.49 5.28 -5.35
CA LYS A 92 0.57 5.12 -6.33
C LYS A 92 1.17 6.49 -6.66
N VAL A 93 2.49 6.60 -6.57
CA VAL A 93 3.26 7.77 -7.02
C VAL A 93 4.17 7.32 -8.15
N SER A 94 4.07 7.96 -9.29
CA SER A 94 4.85 7.67 -10.49
C SER A 94 5.58 8.91 -10.98
N ALA A 95 6.73 8.71 -11.60
CA ALA A 95 7.44 9.74 -12.36
C ALA A 95 7.51 9.32 -13.82
N THR A 96 7.16 10.21 -14.71
CA THR A 96 7.32 10.03 -16.15
C THR A 96 8.49 10.87 -16.63
N TYR A 97 9.46 10.22 -17.26
CA TYR A 97 10.61 10.83 -17.88
C TYR A 97 10.81 10.23 -19.28
N ASP A 98 10.98 11.07 -20.27
CA ASP A 98 11.19 10.66 -21.68
C ASP A 98 10.18 9.57 -22.14
N SER A 99 8.90 9.83 -21.91
CA SER A 99 7.76 8.93 -22.23
C SER A 99 7.76 7.59 -21.48
N SER A 100 8.68 7.37 -20.57
CA SER A 100 8.73 6.18 -19.71
C SER A 100 8.23 6.49 -18.31
N THR A 101 7.29 5.69 -17.81
CA THR A 101 6.71 5.89 -16.48
C THR A 101 7.29 4.89 -15.48
N TYR A 102 7.81 5.42 -14.38
CA TYR A 102 8.41 4.66 -13.29
C TYR A 102 7.58 4.83 -12.02
N VAL A 103 7.17 3.73 -11.41
CA VAL A 103 6.49 3.75 -10.12
C VAL A 103 7.53 3.98 -9.02
N ILE A 104 7.47 5.15 -8.37
CA ILE A 104 8.37 5.52 -7.27
C ILE A 104 7.88 4.94 -5.95
N PHE A 105 6.56 4.96 -5.72
CA PHE A 105 5.96 4.43 -4.51
C PHE A 105 4.63 3.75 -4.85
N TYR A 106 4.41 2.61 -4.22
CA TYR A 106 3.14 1.89 -4.24
C TYR A 106 2.87 1.39 -2.83
N GLY A 107 1.73 1.75 -2.28
CA GLY A 107 1.40 1.40 -0.90
C GLY A 107 -0.06 1.67 -0.57
N PHE A 108 -0.35 1.74 0.72
CA PHE A 108 -1.70 1.83 1.25
C PHE A 108 -1.81 2.98 2.23
N LEU A 109 -2.91 3.71 2.19
CA LEU A 109 -3.21 4.77 3.15
C LEU A 109 -3.25 4.19 4.57
N ASP A 110 -2.54 4.83 5.47
CA ASP A 110 -2.47 4.46 6.88
C ASP A 110 -3.21 5.48 7.76
N THR A 111 -2.87 6.76 7.63
CA THR A 111 -3.49 7.84 8.40
C THR A 111 -3.83 9.03 7.51
N ILE A 112 -4.88 9.75 7.88
CA ILE A 112 -5.44 10.85 7.11
C ILE A 112 -5.75 12.03 8.06
N PRO A 113 -4.74 12.65 8.70
CA PRO A 113 -4.96 13.82 9.54
C PRO A 113 -5.38 15.03 8.69
N VAL A 114 -6.48 15.65 9.07
CA VAL A 114 -6.98 16.90 8.49
C VAL A 114 -6.58 18.03 9.41
N SER A 115 -5.87 19.03 8.90
CA SER A 115 -5.49 20.23 9.62
C SER A 115 -6.22 21.44 9.03
N TYR A 116 -6.94 22.15 9.88
CA TYR A 116 -7.57 23.41 9.52
C TYR A 116 -6.73 24.53 10.08
N VAL A 117 -6.24 25.41 9.22
CA VAL A 117 -5.63 26.67 9.66
C VAL A 117 -6.75 27.61 10.10
N ALA A 118 -6.48 28.43 11.13
CA ALA A 118 -7.42 29.43 11.59
C ALA A 118 -7.95 30.25 10.40
N GLU A 119 -9.28 30.38 10.32
CA GLU A 119 -10.03 31.11 9.27
C GLU A 119 -10.38 30.30 7.99
N GLY A 120 -10.02 29.00 7.89
CA GLY A 120 -10.50 28.13 6.80
C GLY A 120 -9.93 28.43 5.40
N ILE A 121 -9.00 29.38 5.28
CA ILE A 121 -8.47 29.84 3.99
C ILE A 121 -7.43 28.87 3.42
N ASP A 122 -6.72 28.13 4.28
CA ASP A 122 -5.65 27.20 3.86
C ASP A 122 -5.75 25.86 4.62
N SER A 123 -6.67 25.03 4.20
CA SER A 123 -6.83 23.69 4.75
C SER A 123 -5.86 22.71 4.05
N ILE A 124 -5.13 21.95 4.85
CA ILE A 124 -4.19 20.94 4.38
C ILE A 124 -4.59 19.59 4.96
N VAL A 125 -4.60 18.58 4.10
CA VAL A 125 -4.71 17.17 4.51
C VAL A 125 -3.39 16.48 4.24
N THR A 126 -2.92 15.70 5.19
CA THR A 126 -1.71 14.90 5.02
C THR A 126 -2.10 13.43 4.89
N PHE A 127 -1.95 12.86 3.70
CA PHE A 127 -2.09 11.42 3.51
C PHE A 127 -0.77 10.75 3.85
N THR A 128 -0.77 9.89 4.85
CA THR A 128 0.38 9.03 5.13
C THR A 128 0.08 7.65 4.60
N ALA A 129 0.91 7.19 3.66
CA ALA A 129 0.82 5.86 3.09
C ALA A 129 2.05 5.03 3.49
N VAL A 130 1.86 3.72 3.56
CA VAL A 130 2.87 2.74 3.92
C VAL A 130 2.90 1.63 2.89
N ASP A 131 4.05 1.02 2.69
CA ASP A 131 4.17 -0.11 1.78
C ASP A 131 3.62 -1.42 2.38
N ALA A 132 3.61 -2.48 1.58
CA ALA A 132 3.09 -3.79 1.97
C ALA A 132 3.85 -4.40 3.17
N PHE A 133 5.11 -4.01 3.44
CA PHE A 133 5.87 -4.53 4.57
C PHE A 133 5.24 -4.19 5.92
N LYS A 134 4.59 -3.04 6.05
CA LYS A 134 3.87 -2.71 7.28
C LYS A 134 2.69 -3.66 7.51
N ILE A 135 1.98 -3.99 6.44
CA ILE A 135 0.85 -4.94 6.51
C ILE A 135 1.35 -6.32 6.90
N PHE A 136 2.44 -6.80 6.28
CA PHE A 136 3.04 -8.09 6.62
C PHE A 136 3.52 -8.16 8.06
N LYS A 137 4.12 -7.07 8.57
CA LYS A 137 4.58 -7.00 9.96
C LYS A 137 3.44 -7.10 10.97
N GLY A 138 2.24 -6.67 10.62
CA GLY A 138 1.04 -6.77 11.44
C GLY A 138 0.35 -8.13 11.39
N GLN A 139 0.72 -9.00 10.45
CA GLN A 139 0.13 -10.32 10.30
C GLN A 139 0.84 -11.36 11.16
N THR A 140 0.09 -12.06 11.98
CA THR A 140 0.60 -13.23 12.70
C THR A 140 0.37 -14.45 11.83
N ILE A 141 1.46 -15.06 11.38
CA ILE A 141 1.38 -16.38 10.74
C ILE A 141 1.10 -17.39 11.84
N GLN A 142 -0.14 -17.83 11.93
CA GLN A 142 -0.46 -18.95 12.80
C GLN A 142 0.18 -20.20 12.21
N SER A 143 1.13 -20.78 12.95
CA SER A 143 1.50 -22.15 12.70
C SER A 143 0.25 -22.99 12.88
N VAL A 144 -0.20 -23.68 11.84
CA VAL A 144 -1.27 -24.68 11.99
C VAL A 144 -0.76 -25.68 13.02
N GLY A 145 -1.39 -25.63 14.20
CA GLY A 145 -0.97 -26.41 15.36
C GLY A 145 -0.82 -27.90 14.98
N TRP A 146 0.18 -28.53 15.52
CA TRP A 146 0.36 -29.96 15.49
C TRP A 146 -0.89 -30.61 16.06
N ARG A 147 -1.80 -31.05 15.23
CA ARG A 147 -2.76 -32.06 15.63
C ARG A 147 -2.03 -33.39 15.63
N LEU A 148 -1.53 -33.77 16.78
CA LEU A 148 -1.25 -35.20 17.08
C LEU A 148 -2.60 -35.92 17.08
N GLY A 149 -3.11 -36.25 15.90
CA GLY A 149 -4.31 -37.05 15.70
C GLY A 149 -3.89 -38.31 14.95
N THR A 150 -3.91 -39.39 15.65
CA THR A 150 -3.85 -40.73 15.08
C THR A 150 -4.88 -40.87 13.95
N SER A 151 -4.44 -41.35 12.78
CA SER A 151 -5.24 -41.87 11.67
C SER A 151 -6.17 -40.89 10.93
N GLY A 152 -5.64 -39.85 10.37
CA GLY A 152 -6.40 -38.95 9.52
C GLY A 152 -5.55 -38.06 8.63
N PHE A 153 -4.27 -38.36 8.53
CA PHE A 153 -3.31 -37.53 7.79
C PHE A 153 -3.31 -37.72 6.27
N SER A 154 -4.06 -38.66 5.75
CA SER A 154 -4.08 -38.96 4.32
C SER A 154 -5.07 -38.09 3.52
N GLU A 155 -5.95 -37.32 4.15
CA GLU A 155 -6.97 -36.54 3.45
C GLU A 155 -6.75 -35.02 3.48
N LEU A 156 -5.83 -34.48 4.27
CA LEU A 156 -5.37 -33.13 4.05
C LEU A 156 -4.28 -33.17 3.00
N GLY A 157 -4.72 -32.85 1.77
CA GLY A 157 -3.82 -32.76 0.62
C GLY A 157 -2.52 -32.07 0.97
N THR A 158 -1.50 -32.69 0.61
CA THR A 158 -0.06 -32.51 0.56
C THR A 158 0.56 -31.12 0.70
N SER A 159 -0.08 -30.08 1.21
CA SER A 159 0.53 -28.76 1.06
C SER A 159 0.32 -27.75 2.17
N THR A 160 -0.14 -28.13 3.35
CA THR A 160 -0.38 -27.13 4.40
C THR A 160 0.51 -27.25 5.64
N ARG A 161 1.69 -27.81 5.50
CA ARG A 161 2.70 -27.74 6.57
C ARG A 161 3.52 -26.46 6.42
N LEU A 162 3.21 -25.47 7.21
CA LEU A 162 4.12 -24.38 7.53
C LEU A 162 5.19 -24.93 8.50
N GLY A 163 6.04 -25.79 8.04
CA GLY A 163 7.13 -26.29 8.86
C GLY A 163 7.43 -27.75 8.60
N TYR A 164 8.63 -27.98 8.11
CA TYR A 164 9.29 -29.27 8.03
C TYR A 164 8.66 -30.28 7.05
N ASP A 165 8.84 -30.02 5.78
CA ASP A 165 9.01 -31.10 4.82
C ASP A 165 10.50 -31.23 4.53
N ASP A 166 11.01 -32.43 4.67
CA ASP A 166 12.38 -32.82 4.29
C ASP A 166 12.65 -32.68 2.78
N GLU A 167 11.65 -32.27 2.03
CA GLU A 167 11.82 -31.93 0.62
C GLU A 167 12.32 -30.48 0.53
N GLN A 168 13.37 -30.29 -0.22
CA GLN A 168 14.03 -29.01 -0.48
C GLN A 168 13.05 -28.05 -1.16
N GLU A 169 12.19 -27.41 -0.38
CA GLU A 169 11.30 -26.38 -0.90
C GLU A 169 12.14 -25.18 -1.35
N LEU A 170 11.98 -24.77 -2.60
CA LEU A 170 12.60 -23.57 -3.12
C LEU A 170 12.15 -22.34 -2.31
N SER A 171 13.06 -21.41 -2.08
CA SER A 171 12.75 -20.16 -1.35
C SER A 171 11.59 -19.40 -1.98
N SER A 172 11.44 -19.45 -3.30
CA SER A 172 10.34 -18.87 -4.04
C SER A 172 9.00 -19.52 -3.72
N ALA A 173 8.95 -20.85 -3.61
CA ALA A 173 7.75 -21.59 -3.23
C ALA A 173 7.32 -21.26 -1.79
N ARG A 174 8.28 -21.21 -0.87
CA ARG A 174 8.04 -20.80 0.53
C ARG A 174 7.49 -19.39 0.63
N ILE A 175 8.07 -18.42 -0.07
CA ILE A 175 7.59 -17.04 -0.12
C ILE A 175 6.16 -16.99 -0.67
N THR A 176 5.91 -17.70 -1.77
CA THR A 176 4.57 -17.77 -2.38
C THR A 176 3.54 -18.33 -1.41
N ARG A 177 3.87 -19.40 -0.70
CA ARG A 177 2.98 -20.02 0.30
C ARG A 177 2.70 -19.07 1.47
N LEU A 178 3.72 -18.38 1.99
CA LEU A 178 3.55 -17.39 3.04
C LEU A 178 2.66 -16.24 2.59
N LEU A 179 2.86 -15.70 1.40
CA LEU A 179 2.03 -14.63 0.84
C LEU A 179 0.57 -15.09 0.62
N ASN A 180 0.36 -16.35 0.22
CA ASN A 180 -0.97 -16.93 0.12
C ASN A 180 -1.66 -17.06 1.48
N SER A 181 -0.93 -17.48 2.52
CA SER A 181 -1.49 -17.68 3.86
C SER A 181 -2.00 -16.38 4.51
N ILE A 182 -1.42 -15.24 4.14
CA ILE A 182 -1.85 -13.92 4.60
C ILE A 182 -2.84 -13.24 3.64
N GLY A 183 -3.26 -13.93 2.58
CA GLY A 183 -4.21 -13.40 1.60
C GLY A 183 -3.66 -12.31 0.68
N PHE A 184 -2.31 -12.20 0.53
CA PHE A 184 -1.73 -11.20 -0.35
C PHE A 184 -1.90 -11.59 -1.81
N PRO A 185 -2.53 -10.72 -2.66
CA PRO A 185 -2.89 -11.07 -4.03
C PRO A 185 -1.70 -11.44 -4.90
N SER A 186 -1.87 -12.45 -5.72
CA SER A 186 -0.85 -12.86 -6.71
C SER A 186 -0.56 -11.78 -7.76
N SER A 187 -1.55 -10.94 -8.08
CA SER A 187 -1.42 -9.84 -9.04
C SER A 187 -0.49 -8.72 -8.59
N LEU A 188 -0.24 -8.58 -7.28
CA LEU A 188 0.61 -7.54 -6.71
C LEU A 188 2.01 -8.02 -6.35
N ARG A 189 2.38 -9.23 -6.77
CA ARG A 189 3.68 -9.82 -6.47
C ARG A 189 4.32 -10.48 -7.69
N THR A 190 5.64 -10.39 -7.77
CA THR A 190 6.45 -11.19 -8.67
C THR A 190 7.45 -11.98 -7.83
N VAL A 191 7.37 -13.29 -7.88
CA VAL A 191 8.32 -14.19 -7.21
C VAL A 191 9.08 -14.92 -8.31
N ASN A 192 10.37 -14.62 -8.45
CA ASN A 192 11.23 -15.30 -9.42
C ASN A 192 11.49 -16.73 -8.94
N THR A 193 11.29 -17.67 -9.83
CA THR A 193 11.56 -19.11 -9.61
C THR A 193 12.99 -19.45 -9.92
#